data_1f058c87ed0c9c24aedf78581f1ff44d
#
_entry.id   1f058c87ed0c9c24aedf78581f1ff44d
#
_cell.length_a   1.000
_cell.length_b   1.000
_cell.length_c   1.000
_cell.angle_alpha   90.00
_cell.angle_beta   90.00
_cell.angle_gamma   90.00
#
_symmetry.space_group_name_H-M   'P 1'
#
loop_
_entity.id
_entity.type
_entity.pdbx_description
1 polymer ?
#
loop_
_entity_poly.entity_id
_entity_poly.type
_entity_poly.pdbx_seq_one_letter_code
_entity_poly.pdbx_strand_id
1 'polypeptide(L)'
;MIPAFRAATTNTSRALEIVRMVLMFLVLGGLLGYALELYVIGHWLPTFQSQIPFYVTIPGVVFVAWIFFDRTTPWVRIAFVVTMLIFIATGLLGAYYHWLWNMLDAGEVDWSFTFAMENFHGFRPILAALAYTNMGVTGLACIYRAR
;
A
#
# COMPACT_ATOMS: atom_id res chain seq x y z
N MET A 1 1.42 -27.54 1.09
CA MET A 1 0.57 -27.09 2.22
C MET A 1 1.35 -26.04 3.00
N ILE A 2 0.87 -24.81 3.12
CA ILE A 2 1.60 -23.69 3.73
C ILE A 2 1.83 -24.02 5.22
N PRO A 3 3.07 -23.91 5.75
CA PRO A 3 3.40 -24.33 7.13
C PRO A 3 2.50 -23.71 8.22
N ALA A 4 2.08 -22.45 8.04
CA ALA A 4 1.16 -21.76 8.97
C ALA A 4 -0.19 -22.46 9.15
N PHE A 5 -0.64 -23.20 8.15
CA PHE A 5 -1.92 -23.93 8.19
C PHE A 5 -1.88 -25.17 9.09
N ARG A 6 -0.70 -25.73 9.33
CA ARG A 6 -0.52 -26.90 10.21
C ARG A 6 -0.58 -26.58 11.71
N ALA A 7 -0.30 -25.32 12.09
CA ALA A 7 -0.22 -24.93 13.49
C ALA A 7 -1.57 -24.53 14.12
N ALA A 8 -2.64 -24.42 13.33
CA ALA A 8 -3.96 -23.99 13.83
C ALA A 8 -4.69 -25.16 14.48
N THR A 9 -4.72 -25.20 15.82
CA THR A 9 -5.29 -26.30 16.62
C THR A 9 -6.78 -26.12 16.95
N THR A 10 -7.33 -24.91 16.80
CA THR A 10 -8.74 -24.58 17.07
C THR A 10 -9.43 -24.02 15.83
N ASN A 11 -10.76 -24.13 15.75
CA ASN A 11 -11.53 -23.56 14.64
C ASN A 11 -11.33 -22.03 14.51
N THR A 12 -11.24 -21.31 15.63
CA THR A 12 -11.00 -19.87 15.66
C THR A 12 -9.61 -19.52 15.13
N SER A 13 -8.56 -20.27 15.50
CA SER A 13 -7.21 -20.03 15.00
C SER A 13 -7.09 -20.34 13.50
N ARG A 14 -7.81 -21.35 13.03
CA ARG A 14 -7.85 -21.70 11.60
C ARG A 14 -8.57 -20.63 10.78
N ALA A 15 -9.72 -20.11 11.25
CA ALA A 15 -10.43 -19.02 10.59
C ALA A 15 -9.55 -17.76 10.50
N LEU A 16 -8.86 -17.40 11.59
CA LEU A 16 -7.96 -16.26 11.61
C LEU A 16 -6.80 -16.41 10.60
N GLU A 17 -6.22 -17.60 10.47
CA GLU A 17 -5.17 -17.86 9.48
C GLU A 17 -5.68 -17.77 8.04
N ILE A 18 -6.91 -18.24 7.77
CA ILE A 18 -7.54 -18.07 6.45
C ILE A 18 -7.72 -16.59 6.14
N VAL A 19 -8.26 -15.80 7.07
CA VAL A 19 -8.45 -14.35 6.88
C VAL A 19 -7.10 -13.67 6.59
N ARG A 20 -6.06 -13.96 7.36
CA ARG A 20 -4.71 -13.40 7.12
C ARG A 20 -4.17 -13.75 5.74
N MET A 21 -4.32 -14.98 5.31
CA MET A 21 -3.88 -15.39 3.97
C MET A 21 -4.65 -14.65 2.88
N VAL A 22 -5.96 -14.55 3.00
CA VAL A 22 -6.79 -13.80 2.04
C VAL A 22 -6.35 -12.35 1.98
N LEU A 23 -6.15 -11.68 3.13
CA LEU A 23 -5.67 -10.31 3.17
C LEU A 23 -4.28 -10.16 2.53
N MET A 24 -3.35 -11.09 2.76
CA MET A 24 -2.04 -11.06 2.14
C MET A 24 -2.11 -11.23 0.62
N PHE A 25 -2.97 -12.12 0.12
CA PHE A 25 -3.23 -12.25 -1.32
C PHE A 25 -3.82 -10.98 -1.91
N LEU A 26 -4.73 -10.31 -1.19
CA LEU A 26 -5.28 -9.02 -1.62
C LEU A 26 -4.20 -7.93 -1.65
N VAL A 27 -3.30 -7.88 -0.66
CA VAL A 27 -2.16 -6.94 -0.67
C VAL A 27 -1.24 -7.22 -1.84
N LEU A 28 -0.84 -8.48 -2.06
CA LEU A 28 0.06 -8.84 -3.15
C LEU A 28 -0.58 -8.56 -4.52
N GLY A 29 -1.82 -8.98 -4.72
CA GLY A 29 -2.58 -8.72 -5.95
C GLY A 29 -2.80 -7.23 -6.18
N GLY A 30 -3.10 -6.48 -5.12
CA GLY A 30 -3.24 -5.02 -5.16
C GLY A 30 -1.95 -4.32 -5.58
N LEU A 31 -0.80 -4.74 -5.03
CA LEU A 31 0.51 -4.20 -5.40
C LEU A 31 0.83 -4.43 -6.88
N LEU A 32 0.65 -5.65 -7.35
CA LEU A 32 0.92 -6.00 -8.74
C LEU A 32 -0.06 -5.31 -9.70
N GLY A 33 -1.35 -5.31 -9.38
CA GLY A 33 -2.39 -4.69 -10.19
C GLY A 33 -2.20 -3.17 -10.26
N TYR A 34 -1.93 -2.52 -9.14
CA TYR A 34 -1.72 -1.08 -9.09
C TYR A 34 -0.44 -0.64 -9.80
N ALA A 35 0.66 -1.40 -9.64
CA ALA A 35 1.89 -1.14 -10.39
C ALA A 35 1.68 -1.28 -11.89
N LEU A 36 0.92 -2.28 -12.33
CA LEU A 36 0.57 -2.46 -13.73
C LEU A 36 -0.29 -1.29 -14.26
N GLU A 37 -1.29 -0.88 -13.49
CA GLU A 37 -2.14 0.27 -13.84
C GLU A 37 -1.30 1.54 -14.00
N LEU A 38 -0.47 1.87 -13.01
CA LEU A 38 0.42 3.02 -13.06
C LEU A 38 1.38 2.98 -14.25
N TYR A 39 1.87 1.78 -14.60
CA TYR A 39 2.72 1.59 -15.78
C TYR A 39 1.96 1.87 -17.08
N VAL A 40 0.75 1.28 -17.23
CA VAL A 40 -0.08 1.42 -18.44
C VAL A 40 -0.48 2.87 -18.69
N ILE A 41 -0.82 3.63 -17.65
CA ILE A 41 -1.16 5.06 -17.78
C ILE A 41 0.05 5.98 -17.93
N GLY A 42 1.27 5.42 -17.97
CA GLY A 42 2.50 6.20 -18.15
C GLY A 42 2.89 7.03 -16.92
N HIS A 43 2.40 6.70 -15.73
CA HIS A 43 2.63 7.46 -14.50
C HIS A 43 4.13 7.56 -14.12
N TRP A 44 4.97 6.67 -14.60
CA TRP A 44 6.40 6.64 -14.36
C TRP A 44 7.21 7.66 -15.19
N LEU A 45 6.60 8.32 -16.19
CA LEU A 45 7.27 9.23 -17.12
C LEU A 45 7.45 10.67 -16.61
N PRO A 46 6.47 11.31 -15.92
CA PRO A 46 6.48 12.77 -15.77
C PRO A 46 7.55 13.30 -14.82
N THR A 47 7.72 12.69 -13.65
CA THR A 47 8.59 13.22 -12.59
C THR A 47 9.20 12.11 -11.74
N PHE A 48 10.26 12.42 -10.96
CA PHE A 48 10.80 11.47 -9.99
C PHE A 48 9.76 11.05 -8.94
N GLN A 49 8.91 11.98 -8.50
CA GLN A 49 7.85 11.69 -7.52
C GLN A 49 6.87 10.64 -8.04
N SER A 50 6.56 10.67 -9.35
CA SER A 50 5.68 9.68 -9.97
C SER A 50 6.30 8.28 -10.08
N GLN A 51 7.62 8.18 -9.95
CA GLN A 51 8.33 6.89 -9.95
C GLN A 51 8.39 6.22 -8.56
N ILE A 52 8.20 6.97 -7.48
CA ILE A 52 8.28 6.46 -6.10
C ILE A 52 7.41 5.22 -5.89
N PRO A 53 6.14 5.16 -6.35
CA PRO A 53 5.30 3.97 -6.21
C PRO A 53 5.95 2.70 -6.77
N PHE A 54 6.65 2.78 -7.89
CA PHE A 54 7.33 1.62 -8.48
C PHE A 54 8.49 1.14 -7.63
N TYR A 55 9.33 2.07 -7.14
CA TYR A 55 10.47 1.72 -6.28
C TYR A 55 10.04 1.08 -4.97
N VAL A 56 8.93 1.53 -4.37
CA VAL A 56 8.43 0.93 -3.12
C VAL A 56 7.67 -0.37 -3.36
N THR A 57 7.09 -0.58 -4.55
CA THR A 57 6.40 -1.82 -4.90
C THR A 57 7.35 -3.01 -4.94
N ILE A 58 8.59 -2.83 -5.45
CA ILE A 58 9.56 -3.93 -5.58
C ILE A 58 9.84 -4.60 -4.22
N PRO A 59 10.32 -3.90 -3.18
CA PRO A 59 10.50 -4.52 -1.86
C PRO A 59 9.17 -5.00 -1.29
N GLY A 60 8.05 -4.33 -1.59
CA GLY A 60 6.72 -4.75 -1.17
C GLY A 60 6.36 -6.14 -1.64
N VAL A 61 6.47 -6.39 -2.93
CA VAL A 61 6.21 -7.72 -3.51
C VAL A 61 7.13 -8.77 -2.88
N VAL A 62 8.42 -8.46 -2.73
CA VAL A 62 9.40 -9.39 -2.14
C VAL A 62 9.02 -9.74 -0.70
N PHE A 63 8.78 -8.76 0.18
CA PHE A 63 8.51 -9.04 1.58
C PHE A 63 7.10 -9.58 1.84
N VAL A 64 6.10 -9.17 1.06
CA VAL A 64 4.76 -9.78 1.11
C VAL A 64 4.83 -11.24 0.67
N ALA A 65 5.54 -11.55 -0.42
CA ALA A 65 5.74 -12.94 -0.83
C ALA A 65 6.53 -13.73 0.22
N TRP A 66 7.59 -13.15 0.78
CA TRP A 66 8.44 -13.84 1.76
C TRP A 66 7.68 -14.19 3.04
N ILE A 67 6.85 -13.29 3.57
CA ILE A 67 6.07 -13.53 4.80
C ILE A 67 5.08 -14.71 4.65
N PHE A 68 4.69 -15.12 3.44
CA PHE A 68 3.93 -16.34 3.23
C PHE A 68 4.70 -17.60 3.65
N PHE A 69 6.01 -17.59 3.47
CA PHE A 69 6.88 -18.74 3.71
C PHE A 69 7.54 -18.69 5.08
N ASP A 70 7.90 -17.50 5.57
CA ASP A 70 8.61 -17.31 6.82
C ASP A 70 8.02 -16.14 7.64
N ARG A 71 7.18 -16.48 8.59
CA ARG A 71 6.57 -15.53 9.55
C ARG A 71 7.29 -15.48 10.88
N THR A 72 8.25 -16.38 11.09
CA THR A 72 8.88 -16.58 12.40
C THR A 72 10.17 -15.82 12.55
N THR A 73 10.90 -15.63 11.48
CA THR A 73 12.18 -14.94 11.48
C THR A 73 12.01 -13.45 11.80
N PRO A 74 12.60 -12.94 12.89
CA PRO A 74 12.34 -11.57 13.36
C PRO A 74 12.67 -10.48 12.34
N TRP A 75 13.79 -10.60 11.60
CA TRP A 75 14.17 -9.59 10.63
C TRP A 75 13.21 -9.55 9.42
N VAL A 76 12.65 -10.69 9.00
CA VAL A 76 11.63 -10.74 7.92
C VAL A 76 10.38 -9.99 8.35
N ARG A 77 9.94 -10.18 9.60
CA ARG A 77 8.80 -9.44 10.17
C ARG A 77 9.07 -7.96 10.26
N ILE A 78 10.26 -7.56 10.71
CA ILE A 78 10.65 -6.15 10.79
C ILE A 78 10.66 -5.52 9.40
N ALA A 79 11.32 -6.16 8.43
CA ALA A 79 11.38 -5.68 7.05
C ALA A 79 9.98 -5.54 6.44
N PHE A 80 9.10 -6.52 6.66
CA PHE A 80 7.71 -6.43 6.23
C PHE A 80 6.98 -5.25 6.88
N VAL A 81 7.07 -5.07 8.20
CA VAL A 81 6.45 -3.93 8.91
C VAL A 81 6.96 -2.60 8.36
N VAL A 82 8.28 -2.46 8.22
CA VAL A 82 8.89 -1.23 7.66
C VAL A 82 8.36 -0.96 6.25
N THR A 83 8.28 -1.98 5.41
CA THR A 83 7.72 -1.86 4.06
C THR A 83 6.26 -1.41 4.08
N MET A 84 5.44 -1.95 4.97
CA MET A 84 4.03 -1.53 5.11
C MET A 84 3.91 -0.08 5.59
N LEU A 85 4.77 0.37 6.50
CA LEU A 85 4.83 1.77 6.93
C LEU A 85 5.27 2.71 5.79
N ILE A 86 6.23 2.27 4.96
CA ILE A 86 6.62 3.00 3.75
C ILE A 86 5.43 3.12 2.79
N PHE A 87 4.61 2.09 2.61
CA PHE A 87 3.41 2.17 1.78
C PHE A 87 2.41 3.18 2.32
N ILE A 88 2.16 3.20 3.64
CA ILE A 88 1.28 4.19 4.26
C ILE A 88 1.80 5.61 3.95
N ALA A 89 3.09 5.85 4.18
CA ALA A 89 3.70 7.15 3.89
C ALA A 89 3.63 7.51 2.40
N THR A 90 3.90 6.56 1.50
CA THR A 90 3.84 6.77 0.05
C THR A 90 2.44 7.16 -0.41
N GLY A 91 1.40 6.50 0.10
CA GLY A 91 0.03 6.83 -0.25
C GLY A 91 -0.40 8.21 0.26
N LEU A 92 -0.03 8.57 1.49
CA LEU A 92 -0.32 9.90 2.06
C LEU A 92 0.42 11.01 1.31
N LEU A 93 1.71 10.80 1.01
CA LEU A 93 2.50 11.76 0.22
C LEU A 93 1.94 11.90 -1.20
N GLY A 94 1.56 10.79 -1.83
CA GLY A 94 0.93 10.79 -3.14
C GLY A 94 -0.36 11.61 -3.15
N ALA A 95 -1.23 11.41 -2.16
CA ALA A 95 -2.47 12.19 -2.01
C ALA A 95 -2.18 13.68 -1.84
N TYR A 96 -1.20 14.02 -0.99
CA TYR A 96 -0.75 15.41 -0.79
C TYR A 96 -0.26 16.04 -2.10
N TYR A 97 0.61 15.35 -2.86
CA TYR A 97 1.12 15.88 -4.12
C TYR A 97 0.04 16.02 -5.19
N HIS A 98 -0.88 15.07 -5.30
CA HIS A 98 -1.99 15.17 -6.25
C HIS A 98 -2.86 16.40 -5.92
N TRP A 99 -3.14 16.63 -4.64
CA TRP A 99 -3.91 17.80 -4.19
C TRP A 99 -3.16 19.12 -4.46
N LEU A 100 -1.87 19.18 -4.07
CA LEU A 100 -1.01 20.33 -4.34
C LEU A 100 -0.96 20.66 -5.83
N TRP A 101 -0.76 19.67 -6.68
CA TRP A 101 -0.70 19.88 -8.12
C TRP A 101 -2.04 20.28 -8.73
N ASN A 102 -3.16 19.80 -8.19
CA ASN A 102 -4.49 20.27 -8.62
C ASN A 102 -4.66 21.77 -8.33
N MET A 103 -4.19 22.25 -7.17
CA MET A 103 -4.22 23.67 -6.83
C MET A 103 -3.28 24.49 -7.73
N LEU A 104 -2.07 23.98 -7.99
CA LEU A 104 -1.13 24.63 -8.92
C LEU A 104 -1.68 24.74 -10.35
N ASP A 105 -2.40 23.72 -10.82
CA ASP A 105 -3.06 23.75 -12.12
C ASP A 105 -4.22 24.77 -12.16
N ALA A 106 -4.82 25.08 -11.00
CA ALA A 106 -5.82 26.14 -10.86
C ALA A 106 -5.20 27.56 -10.78
N GLY A 107 -3.86 27.66 -10.74
CA GLY A 107 -3.11 28.90 -10.82
C GLY A 107 -2.53 29.40 -9.50
N GLU A 108 -2.93 28.86 -8.36
CA GLU A 108 -2.40 29.26 -7.04
C GLU A 108 -2.43 28.10 -6.05
N VAL A 109 -1.72 28.26 -4.94
CA VAL A 109 -1.78 27.32 -3.81
C VAL A 109 -2.37 28.05 -2.62
N ASP A 110 -3.65 27.79 -2.34
CA ASP A 110 -4.35 28.32 -1.19
C ASP A 110 -4.98 27.16 -0.39
N TRP A 111 -4.59 27.04 0.88
CA TRP A 111 -5.10 26.03 1.81
C TRP A 111 -6.33 26.53 2.60
N SER A 112 -6.96 27.63 2.18
CA SER A 112 -8.29 27.94 2.70
C SER A 112 -9.25 26.79 2.42
N PHE A 113 -10.16 26.52 3.33
CA PHE A 113 -11.03 25.35 3.25
C PHE A 113 -11.80 25.29 1.91
N THR A 114 -12.33 26.44 1.48
CA THR A 114 -13.12 26.52 0.25
C THR A 114 -12.27 26.17 -0.97
N PHE A 115 -11.14 26.86 -1.18
CA PHE A 115 -10.30 26.67 -2.33
C PHE A 115 -9.68 25.26 -2.35
N ALA A 116 -9.20 24.76 -1.21
CA ALA A 116 -8.64 23.44 -1.09
C ALA A 116 -9.67 22.34 -1.43
N MET A 117 -10.93 22.50 -1.00
CA MET A 117 -12.01 21.53 -1.28
C MET A 117 -12.49 21.60 -2.73
N GLU A 118 -12.55 22.78 -3.36
CA GLU A 118 -12.85 22.92 -4.78
C GLU A 118 -11.82 22.20 -5.64
N ASN A 119 -10.52 22.26 -5.27
CA ASN A 119 -9.44 21.59 -5.98
C ASN A 119 -9.21 20.13 -5.55
N PHE A 120 -9.98 19.61 -4.60
CA PHE A 120 -9.95 18.20 -4.26
C PHE A 120 -10.42 17.31 -5.42
N HIS A 121 -11.33 17.81 -6.27
CA HIS A 121 -11.86 17.12 -7.45
C HIS A 121 -11.14 17.49 -8.75
N GLY A 122 -9.89 17.96 -8.67
CA GLY A 122 -9.09 18.31 -9.83
C GLY A 122 -8.76 17.11 -10.73
N PHE A 123 -7.95 17.38 -11.76
CA PHE A 123 -7.59 16.38 -12.76
C PHE A 123 -6.86 15.15 -12.19
N ARG A 124 -6.07 15.33 -11.14
CA ARG A 124 -5.34 14.22 -10.49
C ARG A 124 -6.19 13.60 -9.37
N PRO A 125 -6.43 12.27 -9.41
CA PRO A 125 -7.28 11.58 -8.45
C PRO A 125 -6.56 11.41 -7.10
N ILE A 126 -6.83 12.28 -6.14
CA ILE A 126 -6.19 12.28 -4.81
C ILE A 126 -6.40 10.94 -4.09
N LEU A 127 -7.63 10.41 -4.13
CA LEU A 127 -7.97 9.18 -3.42
C LEU A 127 -7.32 7.92 -4.02
N ALA A 128 -6.96 7.95 -5.32
CA ALA A 128 -6.27 6.83 -5.94
C ALA A 128 -4.90 6.57 -5.29
N ALA A 129 -4.17 7.63 -4.91
CA ALA A 129 -2.89 7.50 -4.23
C ALA A 129 -3.01 6.80 -2.88
N LEU A 130 -4.16 6.93 -2.18
CA LEU A 130 -4.40 6.26 -0.90
C LEU A 130 -4.53 4.73 -1.01
N ALA A 131 -4.54 4.16 -2.23
CA ALA A 131 -4.47 2.71 -2.40
C ALA A 131 -3.22 2.11 -1.74
N TYR A 132 -2.06 2.78 -1.80
CA TYR A 132 -0.85 2.36 -1.07
C TYR A 132 -1.04 2.43 0.44
N THR A 133 -1.67 3.46 0.97
CA THR A 133 -2.00 3.55 2.40
C THR A 133 -2.88 2.38 2.82
N ASN A 134 -3.91 2.05 2.05
CA ASN A 134 -4.80 0.93 2.32
C ASN A 134 -4.06 -0.41 2.30
N MET A 135 -3.18 -0.64 1.32
CA MET A 135 -2.35 -1.85 1.25
C MET A 135 -1.41 -1.95 2.45
N GLY A 136 -0.78 -0.85 2.88
CA GLY A 136 0.08 -0.82 4.06
C GLY A 136 -0.67 -1.16 5.34
N VAL A 137 -1.83 -0.55 5.59
CA VAL A 137 -2.69 -0.84 6.75
C VAL A 137 -3.17 -2.29 6.74
N THR A 138 -3.63 -2.77 5.58
CA THR A 138 -4.08 -4.17 5.41
C THR A 138 -2.95 -5.15 5.67
N GLY A 139 -1.74 -4.86 5.17
CA GLY A 139 -0.55 -5.67 5.40
C GLY A 139 -0.20 -5.75 6.89
N LEU A 140 -0.24 -4.63 7.63
CA LEU A 140 -0.03 -4.65 9.08
C LEU A 140 -1.09 -5.49 9.81
N ALA A 141 -2.34 -5.42 9.37
CA ALA A 141 -3.42 -6.24 9.93
C ALA A 141 -3.16 -7.75 9.75
N CYS A 142 -2.50 -8.16 8.63
CA CYS A 142 -2.18 -9.57 8.38
C CYS A 142 -1.27 -10.20 9.42
N ILE A 143 -0.35 -9.40 10.02
CA ILE A 143 0.61 -9.90 11.00
C ILE A 143 0.23 -9.58 12.44
N TYR A 144 -0.89 -8.87 12.65
CA TYR A 144 -1.35 -8.51 13.99
C TYR A 144 -1.57 -9.78 14.83
N ARG A 145 -0.91 -9.85 16.00
CA ARG A 145 -0.92 -11.02 16.90
C ARG A 145 -0.59 -12.37 16.21
N ALA A 146 0.09 -12.35 15.07
CA ALA A 146 0.68 -13.56 14.51
C ALA A 146 1.87 -13.97 15.39
N ARG A 147 1.73 -15.13 16.08
CA ARG A 147 2.79 -15.76 16.86
C ARG A 147 3.52 -16.79 16.01
#